data_5feac327140e67fd73a39e1d34c0bda6
#
_entry.id   5feac327140e67fd73a39e1d34c0bda6
#
_cell.length_a   1.000
_cell.length_b   1.000
_cell.length_c   1.000
_cell.angle_alpha   90.00
_cell.angle_beta   90.00
_cell.angle_gamma   90.00
#
_symmetry.space_group_name_H-M   'P 1'
#
loop_
_entity.id
_entity.type
_entity.pdbx_description
1 polymer ?
#
loop_
_entity_poly.entity_id
_entity_poly.type
_entity_poly.pdbx_seq_one_letter_code
_entity_poly.pdbx_strand_id
1 'polypeptide(L)'
;MHHTSTYPLIMKLCTTIAFMALFSNIAFSQSVGIGTTAPDSSAILELSSTNKGLLIPRMTTTQRDGIANPEAGLMIINLDCKCINVFSGTSWLNQWSTTGNTDTDPNSSFIGTLDNKPLHFKINNLKAGQIGAFNTFLGLQSGKSNTTGLFNTAYGSNSLKNDTEGISNTAIGVNSLLNNTTGYVNTAIGYNSLYSNTTGSNKASIGYSSDVGSGNLTNATALGSWALVSASNSLVLGSINGVNGATSSTKVGIGTTIPE
;
A
#
# COMPACT_ATOMS: atom_id res chain seq x y z
N MET A 1 53.17 -7.64 82.78
CA MET A 1 52.04 -6.99 82.08
C MET A 1 52.20 -7.21 80.58
N HIS A 2 51.45 -8.14 80.02
CA HIS A 2 51.45 -8.40 78.56
C HIS A 2 50.41 -7.53 77.90
N HIS A 3 50.86 -6.53 77.17
CA HIS A 3 50.00 -5.76 76.25
C HIS A 3 49.91 -6.56 74.93
N THR A 4 48.83 -7.31 74.76
CA THR A 4 48.56 -7.92 73.47
C THR A 4 47.92 -6.85 72.55
N SER A 5 48.65 -6.45 71.53
CA SER A 5 48.23 -5.48 70.52
C SER A 5 47.07 -6.05 69.69
N THR A 6 45.88 -5.47 69.78
CA THR A 6 44.66 -5.81 68.99
C THR A 6 44.67 -5.22 67.56
N TYR A 7 45.73 -4.51 67.18
CA TYR A 7 45.85 -3.81 65.86
C TYR A 7 45.82 -4.73 64.63
N PRO A 8 46.44 -5.94 64.62
CA PRO A 8 46.42 -6.76 63.40
C PRO A 8 45.07 -7.36 63.05
N LEU A 9 44.18 -7.55 64.05
CA LEU A 9 42.84 -8.09 63.79
C LEU A 9 41.90 -7.07 63.15
N ILE A 10 41.95 -5.83 63.60
CA ILE A 10 41.15 -4.70 63.05
C ILE A 10 41.58 -4.39 61.62
N MET A 11 42.91 -4.39 61.35
CA MET A 11 43.42 -4.15 60.02
C MET A 11 43.03 -5.24 59.03
N LYS A 12 43.05 -6.50 59.44
CA LYS A 12 42.54 -7.64 58.61
C LYS A 12 41.05 -7.54 58.38
N LEU A 13 40.29 -7.14 59.34
CA LEU A 13 38.83 -6.97 59.20
C LEU A 13 38.48 -5.78 58.26
N CYS A 14 39.18 -4.66 58.36
CA CYS A 14 39.01 -3.52 57.47
C CYS A 14 39.38 -3.87 56.02
N THR A 15 40.48 -4.61 55.79
CA THR A 15 40.88 -5.03 54.44
C THR A 15 39.87 -6.02 53.82
N THR A 16 39.32 -6.93 54.64
CA THR A 16 38.29 -7.88 54.16
C THR A 16 36.97 -7.17 53.84
N ILE A 17 36.54 -6.21 54.63
CA ILE A 17 35.34 -5.38 54.35
C ILE A 17 35.54 -4.51 53.13
N ALA A 18 36.73 -3.88 52.98
CA ALA A 18 37.06 -3.08 51.78
C ALA A 18 37.13 -3.95 50.53
N PHE A 19 37.61 -5.17 50.61
CA PHE A 19 37.65 -6.13 49.49
C PHE A 19 36.24 -6.63 49.13
N MET A 20 35.34 -6.88 50.10
CA MET A 20 33.95 -7.19 49.86
C MET A 20 33.18 -6.00 49.27
N ALA A 21 33.46 -4.76 49.71
CA ALA A 21 32.81 -3.57 49.17
C ALA A 21 33.20 -3.27 47.72
N LEU A 22 34.42 -3.68 47.27
CA LEU A 22 34.85 -3.54 45.89
C LEU A 22 34.17 -4.49 44.92
N PHE A 23 33.60 -5.62 45.44
CA PHE A 23 32.83 -6.56 44.59
C PHE A 23 31.34 -6.30 44.61
N SER A 24 30.81 -5.33 45.35
CA SER A 24 29.37 -5.02 45.38
C SER A 24 28.89 -4.12 44.27
N ASN A 25 29.76 -3.68 43.35
CA ASN A 25 29.32 -3.06 42.09
C ASN A 25 29.01 -4.14 41.07
N ILE A 26 28.05 -5.01 41.37
CA ILE A 26 27.39 -5.81 40.33
C ILE A 26 26.58 -4.80 39.51
N ALA A 27 27.13 -4.39 38.37
CA ALA A 27 26.37 -3.66 37.36
C ALA A 27 25.19 -4.54 36.97
N PHE A 28 24.00 -4.18 37.39
CA PHE A 28 22.79 -4.78 36.86
C PHE A 28 22.68 -4.36 35.41
N SER A 29 23.22 -5.19 34.52
CA SER A 29 22.81 -5.11 33.13
C SER A 29 21.31 -5.41 33.12
N GLN A 30 20.51 -4.41 32.78
CA GLN A 30 19.04 -4.59 32.68
C GLN A 30 18.67 -5.32 31.39
N SER A 31 19.63 -5.73 30.58
CA SER A 31 19.44 -6.41 29.30
C SER A 31 19.90 -7.85 29.39
N VAL A 32 19.08 -8.77 28.85
CA VAL A 32 19.40 -10.19 28.74
C VAL A 32 19.82 -10.48 27.30
N GLY A 33 21.08 -10.91 27.11
CA GLY A 33 21.60 -11.37 25.83
C GLY A 33 21.66 -12.90 25.78
N ILE A 34 21.09 -13.51 24.76
CA ILE A 34 21.25 -14.94 24.47
C ILE A 34 21.96 -15.04 23.11
N GLY A 35 23.18 -15.59 23.12
CA GLY A 35 24.04 -15.66 21.94
C GLY A 35 24.84 -14.39 21.65
N THR A 36 24.78 -13.39 22.53
CA THR A 36 25.63 -12.20 22.55
C THR A 36 26.10 -11.87 23.95
N THR A 37 27.30 -11.35 24.08
CA THR A 37 27.88 -10.86 25.35
C THR A 37 27.70 -9.36 25.54
N ALA A 38 27.24 -8.65 24.50
CA ALA A 38 27.01 -7.21 24.49
C ALA A 38 25.63 -6.94 23.86
N PRO A 39 24.53 -7.15 24.61
CA PRO A 39 23.20 -6.85 24.10
C PRO A 39 23.05 -5.35 23.86
N ASP A 40 22.25 -5.00 22.82
CA ASP A 40 21.95 -3.60 22.50
C ASP A 40 21.32 -2.88 23.71
N SER A 41 21.78 -1.68 23.98
CA SER A 41 21.35 -0.89 25.15
C SER A 41 19.86 -0.52 25.14
N SER A 42 19.20 -0.60 24.01
CA SER A 42 17.76 -0.37 23.85
C SER A 42 16.91 -1.64 24.04
N ALA A 43 17.56 -2.82 24.16
CA ALA A 43 16.87 -4.11 24.28
C ALA A 43 16.89 -4.62 25.72
N ILE A 44 15.74 -5.02 26.25
CA ILE A 44 15.67 -5.79 27.49
C ILE A 44 16.07 -7.25 27.26
N LEU A 45 15.75 -7.81 26.10
CA LEU A 45 16.13 -9.15 25.66
C LEU A 45 16.65 -9.08 24.23
N GLU A 46 17.87 -9.53 24.01
CA GLU A 46 18.44 -9.73 22.68
C GLU A 46 18.75 -11.19 22.43
N LEU A 47 18.29 -11.72 21.30
CA LEU A 47 18.57 -13.07 20.82
C LEU A 47 19.44 -12.98 19.56
N SER A 48 20.70 -13.39 19.62
CA SER A 48 21.62 -13.36 18.49
C SER A 48 22.01 -14.77 18.08
N SER A 49 21.73 -15.14 16.82
CA SER A 49 22.12 -16.43 16.26
C SER A 49 22.15 -16.37 14.73
N THR A 50 23.08 -17.12 14.13
CA THR A 50 23.18 -17.29 12.67
C THR A 50 22.40 -18.49 12.14
N ASN A 51 21.94 -19.39 13.01
CA ASN A 51 21.32 -20.66 12.63
C ASN A 51 20.15 -21.11 13.52
N LYS A 52 19.71 -20.29 14.47
CA LYS A 52 18.59 -20.57 15.38
C LYS A 52 17.65 -19.36 15.42
N GLY A 53 16.36 -19.61 15.63
CA GLY A 53 15.35 -18.58 15.82
C GLY A 53 14.67 -18.66 17.18
N LEU A 54 13.79 -17.72 17.45
CA LEU A 54 12.90 -17.76 18.60
C LEU A 54 11.67 -18.62 18.29
N LEU A 55 11.42 -19.64 19.09
CA LEU A 55 10.19 -20.42 19.03
C LEU A 55 9.25 -19.94 20.13
N ILE A 56 8.29 -19.09 19.77
CA ILE A 56 7.24 -18.63 20.69
C ILE A 56 6.17 -19.73 20.90
N PRO A 57 5.32 -19.64 21.94
CA PRO A 57 4.27 -20.62 22.21
C PRO A 57 3.40 -20.89 20.98
N ARG A 58 3.12 -22.17 20.73
CA ARG A 58 2.31 -22.65 19.61
C ARG A 58 1.07 -23.33 20.14
N MET A 59 -0.10 -22.95 19.65
CA MET A 59 -1.38 -23.48 20.14
C MET A 59 -2.48 -23.32 19.10
N THR A 60 -3.55 -24.10 19.25
CA THR A 60 -4.76 -23.96 18.42
C THR A 60 -5.56 -22.71 18.82
N THR A 61 -6.50 -22.31 17.99
CA THR A 61 -7.46 -21.23 18.28
C THR A 61 -8.17 -21.45 19.61
N THR A 62 -8.65 -22.69 19.85
CA THR A 62 -9.34 -23.04 21.10
C THR A 62 -8.44 -22.89 22.32
N GLN A 63 -7.17 -23.30 22.22
CA GLN A 63 -6.21 -23.15 23.30
C GLN A 63 -5.86 -21.68 23.54
N ARG A 64 -5.68 -20.90 22.49
CA ARG A 64 -5.45 -19.45 22.55
C ARG A 64 -6.59 -18.73 23.26
N ASP A 65 -7.83 -19.04 22.89
CA ASP A 65 -9.03 -18.42 23.46
C ASP A 65 -9.29 -18.84 24.92
N GLY A 66 -8.65 -19.92 25.35
CA GLY A 66 -8.63 -20.37 26.76
C GLY A 66 -7.62 -19.63 27.65
N ILE A 67 -6.77 -18.73 27.12
CA ILE A 67 -5.86 -17.93 27.93
C ILE A 67 -6.67 -16.92 28.73
N ALA A 68 -6.63 -17.07 30.06
CA ALA A 68 -7.36 -16.16 30.95
C ALA A 68 -6.63 -14.81 31.04
N ASN A 69 -7.36 -13.69 30.80
CA ASN A 69 -6.87 -12.32 30.91
C ASN A 69 -5.53 -12.10 30.17
N PRO A 70 -5.46 -12.31 28.84
CA PRO A 70 -4.22 -12.10 28.12
C PRO A 70 -3.84 -10.61 28.13
N GLU A 71 -2.56 -10.33 28.30
CA GLU A 71 -2.04 -8.97 28.27
C GLU A 71 -1.85 -8.48 26.83
N ALA A 72 -2.05 -7.18 26.60
CA ALA A 72 -1.80 -6.54 25.30
C ALA A 72 -0.34 -6.74 24.86
N GLY A 73 -0.12 -7.16 23.62
CA GLY A 73 1.19 -7.49 23.10
C GLY A 73 1.59 -8.96 23.27
N LEU A 74 0.78 -9.81 23.95
CA LEU A 74 1.05 -11.23 24.02
C LEU A 74 1.05 -11.86 22.62
N MET A 75 2.11 -12.61 22.31
CA MET A 75 2.33 -13.22 21.00
C MET A 75 2.30 -14.74 21.05
N ILE A 76 1.64 -15.36 20.09
CA ILE A 76 1.64 -16.82 19.89
C ILE A 76 1.68 -17.17 18.40
N ILE A 77 2.04 -18.39 18.05
CA ILE A 77 1.76 -18.98 16.73
C ILE A 77 0.49 -19.81 16.84
N ASN A 78 -0.52 -19.41 16.10
CA ASN A 78 -1.76 -20.17 15.99
C ASN A 78 -1.58 -21.28 14.95
N LEU A 79 -1.77 -22.54 15.38
CA LEU A 79 -1.56 -23.73 14.56
C LEU A 79 -2.65 -23.93 13.50
N ASP A 80 -3.86 -23.41 13.73
CA ASP A 80 -4.98 -23.55 12.80
C ASP A 80 -4.79 -22.63 11.58
N CYS A 81 -4.53 -21.32 11.78
CA CYS A 81 -4.23 -20.39 10.68
C CYS A 81 -2.75 -20.42 10.23
N LYS A 82 -1.87 -21.11 10.96
CA LYS A 82 -0.41 -21.08 10.74
C LYS A 82 0.17 -19.66 10.72
N CYS A 83 -0.39 -18.79 11.54
CA CYS A 83 -0.09 -17.37 11.57
C CYS A 83 0.33 -16.89 12.96
N ILE A 84 1.04 -15.76 13.06
CA ILE A 84 1.29 -15.07 14.32
C ILE A 84 0.00 -14.38 14.75
N ASN A 85 -0.42 -14.62 15.99
CA ASN A 85 -1.44 -13.83 16.65
C ASN A 85 -0.81 -12.93 17.71
N VAL A 86 -1.29 -11.68 17.78
CA VAL A 86 -0.93 -10.71 18.82
C VAL A 86 -2.20 -10.23 19.49
N PHE A 87 -2.25 -10.28 20.83
CA PHE A 87 -3.40 -9.75 21.55
C PHE A 87 -3.32 -8.22 21.65
N SER A 88 -4.38 -7.53 21.19
CA SER A 88 -4.44 -6.07 21.18
C SER A 88 -4.81 -5.43 22.51
N GLY A 89 -5.19 -6.23 23.50
CA GLY A 89 -5.84 -5.82 24.75
C GLY A 89 -7.35 -6.05 24.73
N THR A 90 -7.94 -6.26 23.55
CA THR A 90 -9.39 -6.53 23.39
C THR A 90 -9.68 -7.72 22.48
N SER A 91 -8.81 -7.99 21.51
CA SER A 91 -8.97 -9.06 20.53
C SER A 91 -7.63 -9.60 20.03
N TRP A 92 -7.64 -10.84 19.52
CA TRP A 92 -6.50 -11.42 18.85
C TRP A 92 -6.43 -10.93 17.40
N LEU A 93 -5.32 -10.29 17.04
CA LEU A 93 -5.04 -9.80 15.68
C LEU A 93 -4.25 -10.88 14.93
N ASN A 94 -4.67 -11.17 13.71
CA ASN A 94 -3.97 -12.06 12.80
C ASN A 94 -3.04 -11.26 11.90
N GLN A 95 -1.83 -11.73 11.68
CA GLN A 95 -0.98 -11.21 10.63
C GLN A 95 -1.51 -11.69 9.27
N TRP A 96 -1.60 -10.77 8.30
CA TRP A 96 -1.92 -11.14 6.92
C TRP A 96 -0.76 -11.90 6.29
N SER A 97 -1.02 -13.12 5.83
CA SER A 97 -0.01 -13.97 5.19
C SER A 97 0.12 -13.65 3.69
N THR A 98 1.34 -13.66 3.17
CA THR A 98 1.61 -13.54 1.72
C THR A 98 1.10 -14.72 0.90
N THR A 99 0.83 -15.85 1.55
CA THR A 99 0.24 -17.05 0.93
C THR A 99 -1.28 -17.13 1.09
N GLY A 100 -1.91 -16.10 1.65
CA GLY A 100 -3.33 -16.06 1.99
C GLY A 100 -3.60 -16.53 3.42
N ASN A 101 -4.78 -16.20 3.92
CA ASN A 101 -5.26 -16.60 5.24
C ASN A 101 -6.46 -17.54 5.10
N THR A 102 -6.59 -18.50 6.03
CA THR A 102 -7.78 -19.36 6.21
C THR A 102 -8.66 -18.80 7.32
N ASP A 103 -9.91 -19.26 7.39
CA ASP A 103 -10.88 -18.87 8.42
C ASP A 103 -11.09 -17.35 8.55
N THR A 104 -11.10 -16.68 7.41
CA THR A 104 -11.37 -15.23 7.33
C THR A 104 -12.88 -14.99 7.40
N ASP A 105 -13.31 -14.09 8.28
CA ASP A 105 -14.67 -13.58 8.30
C ASP A 105 -14.77 -12.35 7.38
N PRO A 106 -15.62 -12.37 6.33
CA PRO A 106 -15.74 -11.25 5.41
C PRO A 106 -16.24 -9.95 6.06
N ASN A 107 -16.82 -10.01 7.27
CA ASN A 107 -17.27 -8.82 7.98
C ASN A 107 -16.16 -8.16 8.82
N SER A 108 -15.10 -8.89 9.16
CA SER A 108 -14.02 -8.41 10.05
C SER A 108 -12.62 -8.52 9.45
N SER A 109 -12.43 -9.38 8.44
CA SER A 109 -11.12 -9.64 7.82
C SER A 109 -10.98 -8.85 6.52
N PHE A 110 -10.11 -7.85 6.48
CA PHE A 110 -9.88 -7.03 5.30
C PHE A 110 -8.44 -6.52 5.21
N ILE A 111 -8.03 -6.15 4.00
CA ILE A 111 -6.84 -5.33 3.78
C ILE A 111 -7.32 -3.91 3.50
N GLY A 112 -7.07 -2.98 4.42
CA GLY A 112 -7.59 -1.64 4.28
C GLY A 112 -7.21 -0.73 5.43
N THR A 113 -7.87 0.41 5.51
CA THR A 113 -7.73 1.41 6.58
C THR A 113 -9.03 1.51 7.37
N LEU A 114 -8.93 1.79 8.67
CA LEU A 114 -10.09 2.03 9.54
C LEU A 114 -10.47 3.51 9.60
N ASP A 115 -9.66 4.37 9.05
CA ASP A 115 -9.89 5.81 8.93
C ASP A 115 -10.24 6.19 7.48
N ASN A 116 -10.65 7.43 7.25
CA ASN A 116 -10.95 7.94 5.91
C ASN A 116 -9.66 8.32 5.14
N LYS A 117 -8.67 7.40 5.14
CA LYS A 117 -7.42 7.56 4.40
C LYS A 117 -7.34 6.52 3.27
N PRO A 118 -6.82 6.88 2.10
CA PRO A 118 -6.69 5.93 1.01
C PRO A 118 -5.70 4.80 1.32
N LEU A 119 -6.02 3.58 0.90
CA LEU A 119 -5.06 2.49 0.81
C LEU A 119 -4.16 2.71 -0.40
N HIS A 120 -2.84 2.74 -0.20
CA HIS A 120 -1.86 2.94 -1.25
C HIS A 120 -1.08 1.67 -1.57
N PHE A 121 -0.91 1.39 -2.87
CA PHE A 121 0.02 0.39 -3.38
C PHE A 121 1.21 1.09 -4.05
N LYS A 122 2.42 0.58 -3.83
CA LYS A 122 3.66 1.15 -4.39
C LYS A 122 4.51 0.07 -5.04
N ILE A 123 5.20 0.42 -6.11
CA ILE A 123 6.26 -0.38 -6.76
C ILE A 123 7.49 0.50 -6.84
N ASN A 124 8.61 0.04 -6.31
CA ASN A 124 9.87 0.81 -6.24
C ASN A 124 9.66 2.26 -5.74
N ASN A 125 8.90 2.38 -4.64
CA ASN A 125 8.48 3.63 -4.01
C ASN A 125 7.63 4.59 -4.90
N LEU A 126 7.25 4.18 -6.10
CA LEU A 126 6.34 4.92 -6.98
C LEU A 126 4.89 4.51 -6.72
N LYS A 127 3.95 5.46 -6.83
CA LYS A 127 2.52 5.17 -6.74
C LYS A 127 2.14 4.17 -7.84
N ALA A 128 1.64 3.01 -7.45
CA ALA A 128 1.16 1.96 -8.33
C ALA A 128 -0.34 1.68 -8.16
N GLY A 129 -0.94 2.24 -7.12
CA GLY A 129 -2.37 2.16 -6.88
C GLY A 129 -2.81 2.97 -5.68
N GLN A 130 -4.09 3.32 -5.67
CA GLN A 130 -4.78 3.96 -4.57
C GLN A 130 -6.24 3.57 -4.63
N ILE A 131 -6.79 3.12 -3.52
CA ILE A 131 -8.24 2.93 -3.32
C ILE A 131 -8.64 3.85 -2.18
N GLY A 132 -9.50 4.81 -2.47
CA GLY A 132 -10.00 5.77 -1.49
C GLY A 132 -11.51 5.94 -1.59
N ALA A 133 -12.10 6.72 -0.69
CA ALA A 133 -13.54 6.92 -0.62
C ALA A 133 -14.16 7.46 -1.92
N PHE A 134 -13.40 8.24 -2.68
CA PHE A 134 -13.90 8.91 -3.89
C PHE A 134 -13.16 8.52 -5.16
N ASN A 135 -11.90 8.08 -5.07
CA ASN A 135 -11.06 7.81 -6.23
C ASN A 135 -10.51 6.38 -6.18
N THR A 136 -10.50 5.71 -7.34
CA THR A 136 -9.85 4.41 -7.51
C THR A 136 -8.83 4.50 -8.63
N PHE A 137 -7.55 4.36 -8.30
CA PHE A 137 -6.44 4.40 -9.25
C PHE A 137 -5.64 3.09 -9.16
N LEU A 138 -5.48 2.36 -10.26
CA LEU A 138 -4.65 1.15 -10.35
C LEU A 138 -3.79 1.18 -11.60
N GLY A 139 -2.48 1.12 -11.41
CA GLY A 139 -1.46 1.22 -12.45
C GLY A 139 -0.33 2.14 -12.03
N LEU A 140 0.87 1.89 -12.57
CA LEU A 140 2.05 2.71 -12.24
C LEU A 140 1.80 4.16 -12.62
N GLN A 141 1.92 5.08 -11.66
CA GLN A 141 1.66 6.50 -11.76
C GLN A 141 0.21 6.89 -12.14
N SER A 142 -0.75 5.98 -12.05
CA SER A 142 -2.17 6.28 -12.23
C SER A 142 -2.64 7.32 -11.20
N GLY A 143 -3.33 8.37 -11.65
CA GLY A 143 -3.80 9.47 -10.81
C GLY A 143 -2.70 10.12 -9.96
N LYS A 144 -1.45 10.18 -10.47
CA LYS A 144 -0.29 10.63 -9.69
C LYS A 144 -0.41 12.06 -9.18
N SER A 145 -0.89 12.96 -10.02
CA SER A 145 -0.96 14.40 -9.75
C SER A 145 -2.28 14.84 -9.12
N ASN A 146 -3.23 13.90 -8.88
CA ASN A 146 -4.53 14.26 -8.32
C ASN A 146 -4.39 14.88 -6.92
N THR A 147 -4.99 16.06 -6.75
CA THR A 147 -4.99 16.83 -5.50
C THR A 147 -6.38 16.96 -4.90
N THR A 148 -7.31 17.57 -5.62
CA THR A 148 -8.69 17.83 -5.18
C THR A 148 -9.74 17.16 -6.04
N GLY A 149 -9.35 16.50 -7.14
CA GLY A 149 -10.26 15.77 -8.03
C GLY A 149 -10.93 14.60 -7.32
N LEU A 150 -12.23 14.41 -7.58
CA LEU A 150 -13.08 13.42 -6.91
C LEU A 150 -13.80 12.55 -7.94
N PHE A 151 -14.23 11.35 -7.50
CA PHE A 151 -15.02 10.41 -8.28
C PHE A 151 -14.33 9.92 -9.55
N ASN A 152 -13.00 9.87 -9.55
CA ASN A 152 -12.22 9.43 -10.68
C ASN A 152 -11.91 7.94 -10.58
N THR A 153 -12.01 7.23 -11.71
CA THR A 153 -11.59 5.84 -11.86
C THR A 153 -10.51 5.75 -12.92
N ALA A 154 -9.33 5.25 -12.57
CA ALA A 154 -8.24 5.10 -13.52
C ALA A 154 -7.57 3.72 -13.40
N TYR A 155 -7.54 2.99 -14.50
CA TYR A 155 -6.92 1.66 -14.63
C TYR A 155 -5.91 1.67 -15.78
N GLY A 156 -4.65 1.46 -15.48
CA GLY A 156 -3.56 1.42 -16.46
C GLY A 156 -2.40 2.36 -16.08
N SER A 157 -1.21 2.03 -16.57
CA SER A 157 -0.03 2.89 -16.34
C SER A 157 -0.26 4.28 -16.92
N ASN A 158 0.04 5.32 -16.14
CA ASN A 158 -0.14 6.72 -16.46
C ASN A 158 -1.60 7.16 -16.77
N SER A 159 -2.61 6.35 -16.52
CA SER A 159 -4.00 6.79 -16.68
C SER A 159 -4.30 7.94 -15.70
N LEU A 160 -4.92 9.03 -16.16
CA LEU A 160 -5.16 10.27 -15.40
C LEU A 160 -3.91 10.80 -14.66
N LYS A 161 -2.74 10.60 -15.21
CA LYS A 161 -1.48 10.91 -14.52
C LYS A 161 -1.35 12.39 -14.15
N ASN A 162 -1.71 13.29 -15.06
CA ASN A 162 -1.56 14.74 -14.89
C ASN A 162 -2.83 15.42 -14.35
N ASP A 163 -3.88 14.64 -14.07
CA ASP A 163 -5.12 15.15 -13.51
C ASP A 163 -4.90 15.74 -12.12
N THR A 164 -5.33 16.97 -11.89
CA THR A 164 -5.18 17.70 -10.62
C THR A 164 -6.51 17.87 -9.91
N GLU A 165 -7.50 18.39 -10.62
CA GLU A 165 -8.81 18.80 -10.09
C GLU A 165 -9.98 18.18 -10.86
N GLY A 166 -9.71 17.33 -11.87
CA GLY A 166 -10.73 16.68 -12.67
C GLY A 166 -11.70 15.85 -11.82
N ILE A 167 -12.98 15.85 -12.20
CA ILE A 167 -14.05 15.20 -11.44
C ILE A 167 -14.80 14.22 -12.34
N SER A 168 -15.17 13.07 -11.80
CA SER A 168 -16.01 12.06 -12.46
C SER A 168 -15.44 11.57 -13.80
N ASN A 169 -14.13 11.40 -13.89
CA ASN A 169 -13.48 10.87 -15.08
C ASN A 169 -13.28 9.35 -14.94
N THR A 170 -13.48 8.63 -16.04
CA THR A 170 -13.17 7.21 -16.18
C THR A 170 -12.08 7.02 -17.23
N ALA A 171 -10.93 6.49 -16.84
CA ALA A 171 -9.78 6.27 -17.71
C ALA A 171 -9.29 4.81 -17.60
N ILE A 172 -9.52 4.01 -18.62
CA ILE A 172 -9.13 2.60 -18.66
C ILE A 172 -8.19 2.36 -19.86
N GLY A 173 -6.94 2.06 -19.56
CA GLY A 173 -5.89 1.86 -20.55
C GLY A 173 -4.62 2.63 -20.23
N VAL A 174 -3.49 2.19 -20.78
CA VAL A 174 -2.22 2.91 -20.64
C VAL A 174 -2.33 4.27 -21.30
N ASN A 175 -1.91 5.33 -20.58
CA ASN A 175 -1.97 6.74 -20.99
C ASN A 175 -3.39 7.27 -21.31
N SER A 176 -4.45 6.61 -20.91
CA SER A 176 -5.81 7.09 -21.09
C SER A 176 -6.02 8.36 -20.25
N LEU A 177 -6.54 9.44 -20.84
CA LEU A 177 -6.68 10.76 -20.21
C LEU A 177 -5.38 11.29 -19.57
N LEU A 178 -4.22 10.93 -20.12
CA LEU A 178 -2.93 11.23 -19.52
C LEU A 178 -2.75 12.74 -19.24
N ASN A 179 -3.13 13.60 -20.19
CA ASN A 179 -2.91 15.04 -20.11
C ASN A 179 -4.10 15.83 -19.53
N ASN A 180 -5.16 15.15 -19.10
CA ASN A 180 -6.25 15.82 -18.39
C ASN A 180 -5.71 16.53 -17.15
N THR A 181 -6.15 17.76 -16.91
CA THR A 181 -5.79 18.54 -15.72
C THR A 181 -7.01 18.87 -14.87
N THR A 182 -8.01 19.51 -15.46
CA THR A 182 -9.23 19.97 -14.79
C THR A 182 -10.52 19.51 -15.50
N GLY A 183 -10.40 18.81 -16.64
CA GLY A 183 -11.56 18.29 -17.37
C GLY A 183 -12.38 17.31 -16.53
N TYR A 184 -13.69 17.32 -16.69
CA TYR A 184 -14.61 16.53 -15.88
C TYR A 184 -15.61 15.74 -16.73
N VAL A 185 -16.16 14.65 -16.16
CA VAL A 185 -17.16 13.79 -16.80
C VAL A 185 -16.66 13.26 -18.16
N ASN A 186 -15.41 12.81 -18.21
CA ASN A 186 -14.84 12.21 -19.41
C ASN A 186 -14.72 10.69 -19.23
N THR A 187 -15.04 9.94 -20.29
CA THR A 187 -14.84 8.49 -20.35
C THR A 187 -13.86 8.16 -21.46
N ALA A 188 -12.73 7.55 -21.11
CA ALA A 188 -11.68 7.14 -22.03
C ALA A 188 -11.34 5.67 -21.81
N ILE A 189 -11.55 4.84 -22.82
CA ILE A 189 -11.28 3.40 -22.78
C ILE A 189 -10.41 3.00 -23.97
N GLY A 190 -9.16 2.61 -23.69
CA GLY A 190 -8.18 2.22 -24.69
C GLY A 190 -6.81 2.83 -24.43
N TYR A 191 -5.80 2.26 -25.07
CA TYR A 191 -4.45 2.82 -25.10
C TYR A 191 -4.48 4.21 -25.75
N ASN A 192 -3.91 5.25 -25.08
CA ASN A 192 -3.90 6.64 -25.52
C ASN A 192 -5.31 7.22 -25.83
N SER A 193 -6.39 6.67 -25.28
CA SER A 193 -7.73 7.25 -25.47
C SER A 193 -7.83 8.61 -24.75
N LEU A 194 -8.37 9.65 -25.39
CA LEU A 194 -8.41 11.04 -24.92
C LEU A 194 -7.04 11.54 -24.42
N TYR A 195 -5.97 11.12 -25.07
CA TYR A 195 -4.61 11.53 -24.71
C TYR A 195 -4.42 13.03 -24.76
N SER A 196 -5.00 13.71 -25.78
CA SER A 196 -4.86 15.16 -26.00
C SER A 196 -5.81 16.01 -25.16
N ASN A 197 -6.71 15.39 -24.36
CA ASN A 197 -7.60 16.16 -23.50
C ASN A 197 -6.83 16.85 -22.37
N THR A 198 -7.13 18.14 -22.14
CA THR A 198 -6.55 18.91 -21.04
C THR A 198 -7.62 19.44 -20.09
N THR A 199 -8.55 20.24 -20.55
CA THR A 199 -9.59 20.90 -19.74
C THR A 199 -11.00 20.58 -20.22
N GLY A 200 -11.13 19.91 -21.37
CA GLY A 200 -12.42 19.60 -21.97
C GLY A 200 -13.22 18.57 -21.19
N SER A 201 -14.53 18.63 -21.27
CA SER A 201 -15.46 17.87 -20.42
C SER A 201 -16.58 17.23 -21.22
N ASN A 202 -17.30 16.28 -20.61
CA ASN A 202 -18.42 15.54 -21.20
C ASN A 202 -18.02 14.78 -22.49
N LYS A 203 -16.88 14.12 -22.47
CA LYS A 203 -16.37 13.37 -23.61
C LYS A 203 -16.49 11.88 -23.42
N ALA A 204 -16.70 11.17 -24.51
CA ALA A 204 -16.58 9.73 -24.56
C ALA A 204 -15.62 9.31 -25.68
N SER A 205 -14.59 8.52 -25.37
CA SER A 205 -13.66 8.01 -26.35
C SER A 205 -13.36 6.54 -26.06
N ILE A 206 -13.62 5.68 -27.02
CA ILE A 206 -13.44 4.24 -26.88
C ILE A 206 -12.71 3.70 -28.10
N GLY A 207 -11.49 3.20 -27.88
CA GLY A 207 -10.66 2.64 -28.92
C GLY A 207 -9.18 2.97 -28.73
N TYR A 208 -8.32 2.22 -29.41
CA TYR A 208 -6.89 2.50 -29.47
C TYR A 208 -6.66 3.88 -30.11
N SER A 209 -6.00 4.78 -29.39
CA SER A 209 -5.70 6.16 -29.85
C SER A 209 -6.91 6.91 -30.40
N SER A 210 -8.11 6.62 -29.90
CA SER A 210 -9.28 7.46 -30.16
C SER A 210 -9.14 8.75 -29.39
N ASP A 211 -9.29 9.92 -30.02
CA ASP A 211 -8.89 11.18 -29.41
C ASP A 211 -9.74 12.38 -29.86
N VAL A 212 -9.38 13.55 -29.38
CA VAL A 212 -9.94 14.86 -29.73
C VAL A 212 -8.91 15.71 -30.45
N GLY A 213 -9.35 16.52 -31.41
CA GLY A 213 -8.47 17.42 -32.16
C GLY A 213 -8.01 18.63 -31.34
N SER A 214 -8.64 18.93 -30.22
CA SER A 214 -8.21 19.96 -29.27
C SER A 214 -8.60 19.57 -27.83
N GLY A 215 -7.70 19.84 -26.88
CA GLY A 215 -7.83 19.45 -25.49
C GLY A 215 -8.97 20.11 -24.70
N ASN A 216 -9.55 21.19 -25.24
CA ASN A 216 -10.63 21.96 -24.60
C ASN A 216 -12.02 21.72 -25.18
N LEU A 217 -12.19 20.84 -26.17
CA LEU A 217 -13.50 20.51 -26.71
C LEU A 217 -14.45 19.99 -25.60
N THR A 218 -15.76 20.17 -25.77
CA THR A 218 -16.79 19.69 -24.88
C THR A 218 -17.85 18.90 -25.62
N ASN A 219 -18.49 17.94 -24.94
CA ASN A 219 -19.55 17.11 -25.50
C ASN A 219 -19.15 16.49 -26.86
N ALA A 220 -17.98 15.84 -26.87
CA ALA A 220 -17.39 15.27 -28.07
C ALA A 220 -17.15 13.77 -27.90
N THR A 221 -17.60 12.97 -28.85
CA THR A 221 -17.51 11.51 -28.79
C THR A 221 -16.72 10.93 -29.96
N ALA A 222 -15.70 10.11 -29.66
CA ALA A 222 -14.89 9.38 -30.63
C ALA A 222 -14.98 7.88 -30.37
N LEU A 223 -15.58 7.12 -31.26
CA LEU A 223 -15.74 5.67 -31.12
C LEU A 223 -15.01 4.93 -32.26
N GLY A 224 -14.09 4.09 -31.89
CA GLY A 224 -13.28 3.29 -32.82
C GLY A 224 -11.80 3.58 -32.71
N SER A 225 -10.97 2.62 -33.11
CA SER A 225 -9.50 2.82 -33.16
C SER A 225 -9.17 3.99 -34.09
N TRP A 226 -8.31 4.89 -33.62
CA TRP A 226 -7.87 6.09 -34.36
C TRP A 226 -9.00 7.10 -34.70
N ALA A 227 -10.21 6.95 -34.14
CA ALA A 227 -11.26 7.95 -34.30
C ALA A 227 -10.79 9.31 -33.77
N LEU A 228 -11.01 10.39 -34.52
CA LEU A 228 -10.68 11.75 -34.11
C LEU A 228 -11.86 12.67 -34.24
N VAL A 229 -12.37 13.23 -33.15
CA VAL A 229 -13.39 14.25 -33.14
C VAL A 229 -12.74 15.64 -33.01
N SER A 230 -13.02 16.55 -33.95
CA SER A 230 -12.37 17.85 -34.03
C SER A 230 -13.31 19.05 -33.71
N ALA A 231 -14.54 18.78 -33.31
CA ALA A 231 -15.51 19.81 -32.93
C ALA A 231 -16.27 19.40 -31.66
N SER A 232 -16.68 20.40 -30.87
CA SER A 232 -17.62 20.18 -29.75
C SER A 232 -19.02 19.79 -30.25
N ASN A 233 -19.81 19.12 -29.41
CA ASN A 233 -21.15 18.68 -29.74
C ASN A 233 -21.20 17.73 -30.96
N SER A 234 -20.20 16.86 -31.08
CA SER A 234 -20.01 16.02 -32.27
C SER A 234 -19.72 14.56 -31.88
N LEU A 235 -20.18 13.64 -32.72
CA LEU A 235 -19.86 12.22 -32.65
C LEU A 235 -19.12 11.81 -33.94
N VAL A 236 -18.00 11.11 -33.78
CA VAL A 236 -17.26 10.44 -34.84
C VAL A 236 -17.26 8.95 -34.60
N LEU A 237 -17.67 8.16 -35.59
CA LEU A 237 -17.62 6.73 -35.59
C LEU A 237 -16.50 6.26 -36.54
N GLY A 238 -15.47 5.62 -35.97
CA GLY A 238 -14.35 5.05 -36.73
C GLY A 238 -13.29 6.07 -37.16
N SER A 239 -12.32 5.57 -37.90
CA SER A 239 -11.13 6.30 -38.39
C SER A 239 -11.29 6.83 -39.80
N ILE A 240 -10.53 7.87 -40.13
CA ILE A 240 -10.35 8.36 -41.51
C ILE A 240 -8.89 8.15 -41.88
N ASN A 241 -8.64 7.57 -43.05
CA ASN A 241 -7.28 7.29 -43.54
C ASN A 241 -6.43 8.57 -43.52
N GLY A 242 -5.21 8.48 -42.98
CA GLY A 242 -4.28 9.63 -42.84
C GLY A 242 -4.61 10.57 -41.66
N VAL A 243 -5.67 10.35 -40.90
CA VAL A 243 -6.06 11.15 -39.74
C VAL A 243 -5.70 10.41 -38.46
N ASN A 244 -5.12 11.09 -37.49
CA ASN A 244 -4.78 10.56 -36.15
C ASN A 244 -3.94 9.27 -36.18
N GLY A 245 -3.21 9.02 -37.29
CA GLY A 245 -2.38 7.80 -37.48
C GLY A 245 -3.10 6.62 -38.10
N ALA A 246 -4.36 6.75 -38.48
CA ALA A 246 -5.09 5.70 -39.17
C ALA A 246 -4.55 5.43 -40.59
N THR A 247 -4.42 4.17 -40.96
CA THR A 247 -3.98 3.70 -42.27
C THR A 247 -5.13 3.33 -43.21
N SER A 248 -6.36 3.35 -42.70
CA SER A 248 -7.58 3.08 -43.47
C SER A 248 -8.77 3.79 -42.81
N SER A 249 -9.80 4.05 -43.61
CA SER A 249 -11.08 4.56 -43.13
C SER A 249 -11.96 3.40 -42.63
N THR A 250 -12.65 3.63 -41.52
CA THR A 250 -13.67 2.68 -41.02
C THR A 250 -14.98 2.88 -41.76
N LYS A 251 -15.58 1.80 -42.20
CA LYS A 251 -16.95 1.80 -42.72
C LYS A 251 -17.91 1.48 -41.58
N VAL A 252 -19.06 2.17 -41.53
CA VAL A 252 -20.09 1.97 -40.50
C VAL A 252 -21.25 1.20 -41.08
N GLY A 253 -21.57 0.02 -40.51
CA GLY A 253 -22.71 -0.79 -40.88
C GLY A 253 -23.84 -0.65 -39.87
N ILE A 254 -25.04 -0.29 -40.32
CA ILE A 254 -26.24 -0.29 -39.50
C ILE A 254 -27.18 -1.37 -40.05
N GLY A 255 -27.42 -2.41 -39.30
CA GLY A 255 -28.21 -3.56 -39.75
C GLY A 255 -27.52 -4.45 -40.79
N THR A 256 -26.22 -4.29 -41.00
CA THR A 256 -25.37 -5.12 -41.88
C THR A 256 -24.05 -5.47 -41.27
N THR A 257 -23.53 -6.65 -41.55
CA THR A 257 -22.20 -7.08 -41.14
C THR A 257 -21.10 -6.75 -42.17
N ILE A 258 -21.47 -6.33 -43.35
CA ILE A 258 -20.59 -5.98 -44.48
C ILE A 258 -20.95 -4.58 -44.97
N PRO A 259 -20.44 -3.50 -44.30
CA PRO A 259 -20.66 -2.14 -44.76
C PRO A 259 -19.83 -1.85 -46.03
N GLU A 260 -20.43 -1.18 -46.98
CA GLU A 260 -19.80 -0.78 -48.22
C GLU A 260 -19.08 0.59 -48.11
#